data_1492317bca8c7493c1bdafcddb54abdb
#
_entry.id   1492317bca8c7493c1bdafcddb54abdb
#
_cell.length_a   1.000
_cell.length_b   1.000
_cell.length_c   1.000
_cell.angle_alpha   90.00
_cell.angle_beta   90.00
_cell.angle_gamma   90.00
#
_symmetry.space_group_name_H-M   'P 1'
#
loop_
_entity.id
_entity.type
_entity.pdbx_description
1 polymer ?
#
loop_
_entity_poly.entity_id
_entity_poly.type
_entity_poly.pdbx_seq_one_letter_code
_entity_poly.pdbx_strand_id
1 'polypeptide(L)'
;VTAAPDGRKHFYIHDLWGNVFEIIEEKTSWYQQKEFTTGGILGAVIGVKDIDKSIGLYKTVLGFDKVVSDSTDTFADWKGVEGSQKKFRRVVLRNSKPREGSFGPLLGDNEIELVQAFDYTPRKIFENRLWGDCGFIHLCFDIKNMKALEEACVKAGQPFTVDGGAGFEMGEAAGHFTYIEDADGTLIEFVETKKLPVVKKIGWYLDLRKRDPKKPLPNFILKALKFSRVKD
;
A
#
# COMPACT_ATOMS: atom_id res chain seq x y z
N VAL A 1 15.88 -18.49 2.56
CA VAL A 1 15.79 -17.52 1.46
C VAL A 1 15.54 -18.30 0.18
N THR A 2 14.51 -17.95 -0.55
CA THR A 2 14.06 -18.57 -1.80
C THR A 2 13.96 -17.53 -2.91
N ALA A 3 13.56 -17.93 -4.10
CA ALA A 3 13.24 -17.00 -5.20
C ALA A 3 11.72 -16.78 -5.25
N ALA A 4 11.30 -15.53 -5.24
CA ALA A 4 9.93 -15.12 -5.51
C ALA A 4 9.54 -15.43 -6.99
N PRO A 5 8.26 -15.38 -7.37
CA PRO A 5 7.82 -15.63 -8.74
C PRO A 5 8.49 -14.74 -9.80
N ASP A 6 8.97 -13.58 -9.44
CA ASP A 6 9.70 -12.64 -10.30
C ASP A 6 11.23 -12.81 -10.24
N GLY A 7 11.72 -13.82 -9.51
CA GLY A 7 13.14 -14.16 -9.39
C GLY A 7 13.91 -13.40 -8.31
N ARG A 8 13.33 -12.45 -7.61
CA ARG A 8 13.98 -11.76 -6.48
C ARG A 8 14.13 -12.71 -5.29
N LYS A 9 15.17 -12.49 -4.49
CA LYS A 9 15.35 -13.23 -3.24
C LYS A 9 14.39 -12.73 -2.18
N HIS A 10 13.77 -13.66 -1.46
CA HIS A 10 12.86 -13.33 -0.38
C HIS A 10 12.82 -14.41 0.71
N PHE A 11 12.16 -14.08 1.81
CA PHE A 11 11.78 -15.00 2.87
C PHE A 11 10.63 -14.41 3.69
N TYR A 12 9.93 -15.26 4.44
CA TYR A 12 8.82 -14.87 5.29
C TYR A 12 9.21 -14.92 6.76
N ILE A 13 8.63 -14.01 7.55
CA ILE A 13 8.69 -14.00 9.00
C ILE A 13 7.27 -13.83 9.55
N HIS A 14 7.07 -14.30 10.77
CA HIS A 14 5.85 -14.10 11.53
C HIS A 14 6.15 -13.26 12.76
N ASP A 15 5.24 -12.37 13.12
CA ASP A 15 5.27 -11.74 14.44
C ASP A 15 4.61 -12.63 15.49
N LEU A 16 4.59 -12.15 16.73
CA LEU A 16 4.02 -12.89 17.86
C LEU A 16 2.49 -13.07 17.75
N TRP A 17 1.81 -12.34 16.87
CA TRP A 17 0.36 -12.39 16.65
C TRP A 17 -0.01 -13.14 15.36
N GLY A 18 0.98 -13.74 14.70
CA GLY A 18 0.77 -14.53 13.48
C GLY A 18 0.66 -13.71 12.19
N ASN A 19 0.95 -12.40 12.23
CA ASN A 19 1.04 -11.62 11.00
C ASN A 19 2.24 -12.07 10.18
N VAL A 20 2.03 -12.27 8.88
CA VAL A 20 3.06 -12.70 7.94
C VAL A 20 3.66 -11.47 7.25
N PHE A 21 4.98 -11.38 7.28
CA PHE A 21 5.74 -10.37 6.55
C PHE A 21 6.64 -11.05 5.55
N GLU A 22 6.61 -10.58 4.33
CA GLU A 22 7.58 -10.92 3.30
C GLU A 22 8.74 -9.92 3.34
N ILE A 23 9.95 -10.43 3.46
CA ILE A 23 11.17 -9.64 3.32
C ILE A 23 11.76 -9.97 1.95
N ILE A 24 11.71 -9.01 1.04
CA ILE A 24 12.08 -9.20 -0.37
C ILE A 24 13.20 -8.27 -0.80
N GLU A 25 14.07 -8.76 -1.68
CA GLU A 25 15.16 -8.00 -2.27
C GLU A 25 14.61 -6.86 -3.15
N GLU A 26 15.01 -5.63 -2.84
CA GLU A 26 14.71 -4.47 -3.69
C GLU A 26 15.97 -3.65 -3.91
N LYS A 27 16.29 -3.39 -5.18
CA LYS A 27 17.52 -2.69 -5.59
C LYS A 27 17.33 -1.19 -5.74
N THR A 28 16.08 -0.75 -5.91
CA THR A 28 15.73 0.64 -6.17
C THR A 28 15.00 1.23 -4.97
N SER A 29 15.73 1.52 -3.90
CA SER A 29 15.17 2.23 -2.75
C SER A 29 15.61 3.68 -2.75
N TRP A 30 14.66 4.62 -2.66
CA TRP A 30 14.98 6.04 -2.43
C TRP A 30 15.68 6.26 -1.10
N TYR A 31 15.30 5.49 -0.08
CA TYR A 31 15.87 5.55 1.25
C TYR A 31 17.01 4.54 1.37
N GLN A 32 18.24 5.05 1.39
CA GLN A 32 19.44 4.23 1.61
C GLN A 32 20.02 4.58 2.97
N GLN A 33 19.99 3.65 3.89
CA GLN A 33 20.62 3.78 5.21
C GLN A 33 21.68 2.69 5.39
N LYS A 34 22.89 3.10 5.70
CA LYS A 34 24.03 2.16 5.84
C LYS A 34 23.91 1.21 7.04
N GLU A 35 23.16 1.62 8.05
CA GLU A 35 23.05 0.89 9.33
C GLU A 35 21.93 -0.15 9.35
N PHE A 36 20.98 -0.10 8.41
CA PHE A 36 19.85 -1.02 8.33
C PHE A 36 19.79 -1.66 6.96
N THR A 37 19.59 -2.97 6.97
CA THR A 37 19.43 -3.76 5.75
C THR A 37 17.98 -3.81 5.25
N THR A 38 17.02 -3.45 6.10
CA THR A 38 15.61 -3.39 5.76
C THR A 38 15.19 -1.96 5.42
N GLY A 39 14.43 -1.82 4.34
CA GLY A 39 13.87 -0.55 3.86
C GLY A 39 12.45 -0.30 4.36
N GLY A 40 11.70 0.49 3.59
CA GLY A 40 10.28 0.76 3.83
C GLY A 40 9.36 -0.36 3.34
N ILE A 41 8.06 -0.07 3.35
CA ILE A 41 7.03 -0.96 2.81
C ILE A 41 7.12 -0.94 1.29
N LEU A 42 7.26 -2.12 0.68
CA LEU A 42 7.24 -2.29 -0.77
C LEU A 42 5.82 -2.50 -1.30
N GLY A 43 4.99 -3.25 -0.58
CA GLY A 43 3.67 -3.60 -1.04
C GLY A 43 2.88 -4.43 -0.06
N ALA A 44 1.85 -5.08 -0.59
CA ALA A 44 1.03 -6.01 0.19
C ALA A 44 0.60 -7.21 -0.66
N VAL A 45 0.38 -8.34 0.02
CA VAL A 45 -0.24 -9.54 -0.54
C VAL A 45 -1.70 -9.55 -0.12
N ILE A 46 -2.61 -9.70 -1.08
CA ILE A 46 -4.06 -9.60 -0.88
C ILE A 46 -4.73 -10.86 -1.39
N GLY A 47 -5.41 -11.56 -0.49
CA GLY A 47 -6.23 -12.71 -0.85
C GLY A 47 -7.54 -12.27 -1.51
N VAL A 48 -7.84 -12.81 -2.70
CA VAL A 48 -9.07 -12.52 -3.45
C VAL A 48 -9.75 -13.80 -3.89
N LYS A 49 -11.08 -13.75 -4.07
CA LYS A 49 -11.86 -14.90 -4.57
C LYS A 49 -11.66 -15.14 -6.05
N ASP A 50 -11.45 -14.07 -6.81
CA ASP A 50 -11.37 -14.09 -8.26
C ASP A 50 -10.45 -12.95 -8.73
N ILE A 51 -9.24 -13.31 -9.15
CA ILE A 51 -8.24 -12.31 -9.58
C ILE A 51 -8.73 -11.54 -10.81
N ASP A 52 -9.41 -12.18 -11.75
CA ASP A 52 -9.82 -11.51 -13.00
C ASP A 52 -10.89 -10.44 -12.74
N LYS A 53 -11.70 -10.60 -11.70
CA LYS A 53 -12.64 -9.56 -11.24
C LYS A 53 -11.95 -8.46 -10.44
N SER A 54 -11.04 -8.85 -9.55
CA SER A 54 -10.39 -7.91 -8.62
C SER A 54 -9.35 -7.04 -9.31
N ILE A 55 -8.60 -7.60 -10.29
CA ILE A 55 -7.47 -6.93 -10.96
C ILE A 55 -7.84 -5.60 -11.61
N GLY A 56 -9.11 -5.45 -12.04
CA GLY A 56 -9.61 -4.23 -12.67
C GLY A 56 -9.47 -3.01 -11.78
N LEU A 57 -9.86 -3.11 -10.51
CA LEU A 57 -9.74 -2.02 -9.52
C LEU A 57 -8.28 -1.60 -9.34
N TYR A 58 -7.39 -2.57 -9.09
CA TYR A 58 -5.98 -2.30 -8.84
C TYR A 58 -5.28 -1.67 -10.04
N LYS A 59 -5.68 -2.03 -11.27
CA LYS A 59 -5.14 -1.43 -12.51
C LYS A 59 -5.70 -0.05 -12.79
N THR A 60 -7.03 0.11 -12.75
CA THR A 60 -7.68 1.31 -13.28
C THR A 60 -7.79 2.45 -12.27
N VAL A 61 -7.98 2.13 -10.99
CA VAL A 61 -8.11 3.13 -9.92
C VAL A 61 -6.76 3.38 -9.24
N LEU A 62 -6.06 2.29 -8.86
CA LEU A 62 -4.81 2.41 -8.10
C LEU A 62 -3.56 2.50 -8.99
N GLY A 63 -3.70 2.28 -10.30
CA GLY A 63 -2.63 2.45 -11.29
C GLY A 63 -1.58 1.36 -11.30
N PHE A 64 -1.85 0.18 -10.73
CA PHE A 64 -0.97 -0.99 -10.81
C PHE A 64 -1.18 -1.72 -12.15
N ASP A 65 -0.86 -1.06 -13.25
CA ASP A 65 -1.22 -1.43 -14.61
C ASP A 65 -0.26 -2.44 -15.28
N LYS A 66 0.91 -2.67 -14.69
CA LYS A 66 1.92 -3.62 -15.19
C LYS A 66 1.85 -4.95 -14.45
N VAL A 67 1.54 -6.02 -15.17
CA VAL A 67 1.70 -7.40 -14.65
C VAL A 67 3.18 -7.77 -14.70
N VAL A 68 3.76 -8.08 -13.55
CA VAL A 68 5.16 -8.52 -13.40
C VAL A 68 5.25 -10.02 -13.52
N SER A 69 4.34 -10.74 -12.86
CA SER A 69 4.20 -12.18 -12.95
C SER A 69 2.73 -12.57 -12.82
N ASP A 70 2.33 -13.67 -13.47
CA ASP A 70 1.03 -14.32 -13.33
C ASP A 70 1.26 -15.82 -13.48
N SER A 71 1.07 -16.56 -12.41
CA SER A 71 1.31 -17.99 -12.39
C SER A 71 0.35 -18.73 -11.47
N THR A 72 0.08 -19.99 -11.83
CA THR A 72 -0.81 -20.87 -11.07
C THR A 72 -0.07 -22.16 -10.77
N ASP A 73 0.26 -22.38 -9.50
CA ASP A 73 1.01 -23.54 -9.05
C ASP A 73 0.85 -23.78 -7.53
N THR A 74 1.55 -24.79 -7.04
CA THR A 74 1.93 -24.95 -5.64
C THR A 74 3.32 -24.32 -5.46
N PHE A 75 3.43 -23.28 -4.66
CA PHE A 75 4.61 -22.43 -4.63
C PHE A 75 5.63 -22.89 -3.59
N ALA A 76 6.79 -23.35 -4.03
CA ALA A 76 7.87 -23.84 -3.15
C ALA A 76 8.48 -22.71 -2.27
N ASP A 77 8.41 -21.47 -2.71
CA ASP A 77 8.85 -20.28 -1.97
C ASP A 77 7.98 -20.01 -0.73
N TRP A 78 6.77 -20.57 -0.67
CA TRP A 78 5.86 -20.48 0.48
C TRP A 78 6.06 -21.61 1.50
N LYS A 79 7.10 -22.41 1.36
CA LYS A 79 7.38 -23.46 2.34
C LYS A 79 7.46 -22.89 3.76
N GLY A 80 6.57 -23.39 4.64
CA GLY A 80 6.43 -22.91 6.02
C GLY A 80 5.33 -21.87 6.24
N VAL A 81 4.73 -21.35 5.16
CA VAL A 81 3.48 -20.58 5.24
C VAL A 81 2.31 -21.56 5.31
N GLU A 82 1.33 -21.31 6.17
CA GLU A 82 0.15 -22.16 6.30
C GLU A 82 -0.59 -22.26 4.97
N GLY A 83 -0.98 -23.48 4.60
CA GLY A 83 -1.68 -23.74 3.35
C GLY A 83 -0.78 -23.81 2.11
N SER A 84 0.53 -23.70 2.23
CA SER A 84 1.48 -23.64 1.10
C SER A 84 1.48 -24.88 0.18
N GLN A 85 0.93 -26.02 0.64
CA GLN A 85 0.79 -27.24 -0.19
C GLN A 85 -0.36 -27.17 -1.19
N LYS A 86 -1.21 -26.15 -1.09
CA LYS A 86 -2.36 -25.98 -1.97
C LYS A 86 -1.97 -25.25 -3.24
N LYS A 87 -2.85 -25.35 -4.24
CA LYS A 87 -2.71 -24.64 -5.50
C LYS A 87 -3.26 -23.24 -5.40
N PHE A 88 -2.49 -22.26 -5.85
CA PHE A 88 -2.86 -20.85 -5.89
C PHE A 88 -2.60 -20.26 -7.27
N ARG A 89 -3.30 -19.19 -7.63
CA ARG A 89 -2.86 -18.25 -8.66
C ARG A 89 -2.32 -17.01 -7.94
N ARG A 90 -1.13 -16.58 -8.37
CA ARG A 90 -0.44 -15.40 -7.86
C ARG A 90 -0.19 -14.43 -8.99
N VAL A 91 -0.61 -13.18 -8.81
CA VAL A 91 -0.40 -12.11 -9.79
C VAL A 91 0.26 -10.93 -9.11
N VAL A 92 1.48 -10.62 -9.51
CA VAL A 92 2.22 -9.44 -9.02
C VAL A 92 2.02 -8.28 -9.97
N LEU A 93 1.54 -7.17 -9.44
CA LEU A 93 1.24 -5.94 -10.15
C LEU A 93 2.16 -4.82 -9.70
N ARG A 94 2.65 -4.02 -10.64
CA ARG A 94 3.39 -2.77 -10.40
C ARG A 94 2.85 -1.64 -11.27
N ASN A 95 3.29 -0.45 -11.02
CA ASN A 95 3.03 0.68 -11.90
C ASN A 95 3.99 0.64 -13.10
N SER A 96 3.47 0.92 -14.29
CA SER A 96 4.31 1.06 -15.50
C SER A 96 5.08 2.38 -15.53
N LYS A 97 4.60 3.38 -14.76
CA LYS A 97 5.20 4.72 -14.66
C LYS A 97 5.64 4.99 -13.22
N PRO A 98 6.71 5.77 -13.02
CA PRO A 98 7.10 6.23 -11.69
C PRO A 98 5.94 6.94 -10.99
N ARG A 99 5.85 6.81 -9.69
CA ARG A 99 4.87 7.54 -8.88
C ARG A 99 5.18 9.03 -8.90
N GLU A 100 4.16 9.83 -9.19
CA GLU A 100 4.22 11.28 -9.15
C GLU A 100 3.73 11.81 -7.79
N GLY A 101 3.81 13.10 -7.58
CA GLY A 101 3.29 13.77 -6.38
C GLY A 101 4.31 14.05 -5.30
N SER A 102 3.85 14.74 -4.27
CA SER A 102 4.71 15.28 -3.21
C SER A 102 5.59 14.23 -2.54
N PHE A 103 5.06 13.04 -2.31
CA PHE A 103 5.75 11.92 -1.65
C PHE A 103 6.14 10.79 -2.62
N GLY A 104 5.97 10.98 -3.93
CA GLY A 104 6.25 9.95 -4.94
C GLY A 104 7.60 9.27 -4.77
N PRO A 105 8.73 9.99 -4.60
CA PRO A 105 10.04 9.35 -4.40
C PRO A 105 10.14 8.55 -3.09
N LEU A 106 9.42 8.97 -2.04
CA LEU A 106 9.45 8.32 -0.73
C LEU A 106 8.57 7.06 -0.68
N LEU A 107 7.39 7.11 -1.30
CA LEU A 107 6.37 6.07 -1.24
C LEU A 107 6.25 5.26 -2.54
N GLY A 108 7.00 5.63 -3.59
CA GLY A 108 6.88 5.06 -4.93
C GLY A 108 7.46 3.68 -5.09
N ASP A 109 7.29 3.14 -6.32
CA ASP A 109 7.73 1.82 -6.76
C ASP A 109 7.15 0.66 -5.91
N ASN A 110 5.88 0.80 -5.55
CA ASN A 110 5.13 -0.22 -4.82
C ASN A 110 4.70 -1.36 -5.72
N GLU A 111 4.33 -2.47 -5.07
CA GLU A 111 3.70 -3.61 -5.74
C GLU A 111 2.50 -4.13 -4.94
N ILE A 112 1.59 -4.76 -5.63
CA ILE A 112 0.48 -5.53 -5.05
C ILE A 112 0.57 -6.95 -5.60
N GLU A 113 0.54 -7.93 -4.73
CA GLU A 113 0.36 -9.31 -5.11
C GLU A 113 -1.08 -9.75 -4.80
N LEU A 114 -1.82 -10.17 -5.83
CA LEU A 114 -3.13 -10.78 -5.69
C LEU A 114 -2.98 -12.29 -5.62
N VAL A 115 -3.62 -12.92 -4.64
CA VAL A 115 -3.56 -14.36 -4.41
C VAL A 115 -4.95 -14.95 -4.41
N GLN A 116 -5.19 -15.94 -5.28
CA GLN A 116 -6.43 -16.70 -5.34
C GLN A 116 -6.18 -18.15 -4.96
N ALA A 117 -6.88 -18.63 -3.95
CA ALA A 117 -6.96 -20.05 -3.61
C ALA A 117 -8.13 -20.71 -4.36
N PHE A 118 -7.97 -21.96 -4.83
CA PHE A 118 -9.02 -22.64 -5.61
C PHE A 118 -9.93 -23.53 -4.75
N ASP A 119 -9.46 -23.96 -3.60
CA ASP A 119 -10.15 -24.90 -2.70
C ASP A 119 -10.52 -24.26 -1.36
N TYR A 120 -10.48 -22.94 -1.29
CA TYR A 120 -10.75 -22.16 -0.07
C TYR A 120 -11.50 -20.89 -0.40
N THR A 121 -12.53 -20.58 0.40
CA THR A 121 -13.23 -19.30 0.31
C THR A 121 -12.61 -18.32 1.32
N PRO A 122 -11.95 -17.26 0.88
CA PRO A 122 -11.37 -16.28 1.79
C PRO A 122 -12.46 -15.54 2.58
N ARG A 123 -12.16 -15.23 3.82
CA ARG A 123 -12.99 -14.35 4.66
C ARG A 123 -12.57 -12.89 4.43
N LYS A 124 -13.49 -11.96 4.65
CA LYS A 124 -13.15 -10.54 4.72
C LYS A 124 -12.15 -10.32 5.85
N ILE A 125 -11.06 -9.60 5.58
CA ILE A 125 -10.00 -9.40 6.57
C ILE A 125 -10.50 -8.73 7.86
N PHE A 126 -11.53 -7.88 7.76
CA PHE A 126 -12.10 -7.14 8.89
C PHE A 126 -13.40 -7.74 9.44
N GLU A 127 -13.80 -8.94 8.99
CA GLU A 127 -15.02 -9.60 9.45
C GLU A 127 -14.91 -9.98 10.93
N ASN A 128 -15.89 -9.55 11.73
CA ASN A 128 -15.98 -9.78 13.18
C ASN A 128 -14.76 -9.24 13.98
N ARG A 129 -14.12 -8.19 13.49
CA ARG A 129 -13.02 -7.51 14.17
C ARG A 129 -13.43 -6.09 14.57
N LEU A 130 -12.80 -5.59 15.63
CA LEU A 130 -12.91 -4.21 16.08
C LEU A 130 -11.72 -3.40 15.54
N TRP A 131 -11.92 -2.08 15.42
CA TRP A 131 -10.91 -1.14 14.96
C TRP A 131 -9.78 -0.99 15.96
N GLY A 132 -8.96 -1.72 16.21
CA GLY A 132 -7.89 -1.74 17.21
C GLY A 132 -7.46 -3.16 17.55
N ASP A 133 -8.10 -4.15 16.94
CA ASP A 133 -7.63 -5.52 17.02
C ASP A 133 -6.28 -5.66 16.32
N CYS A 134 -5.40 -6.50 16.88
CA CYS A 134 -4.08 -6.73 16.31
C CYS A 134 -4.18 -7.35 14.91
N GLY A 135 -3.27 -6.92 14.02
CA GLY A 135 -3.16 -7.41 12.65
C GLY A 135 -3.38 -6.34 11.60
N PHE A 136 -3.26 -6.72 10.34
CA PHE A 136 -3.51 -5.83 9.21
C PHE A 136 -4.99 -5.48 9.11
N ILE A 137 -5.30 -4.21 8.84
CA ILE A 137 -6.66 -3.70 8.73
C ILE A 137 -6.93 -3.19 7.32
N HIS A 138 -6.06 -2.30 6.80
CA HIS A 138 -6.24 -1.65 5.51
C HIS A 138 -4.91 -1.36 4.82
N LEU A 139 -5.00 -1.10 3.51
CA LEU A 139 -3.95 -0.45 2.74
C LEU A 139 -4.22 1.05 2.72
N CYS A 140 -3.17 1.87 2.84
CA CYS A 140 -3.31 3.32 2.75
C CYS A 140 -2.47 3.86 1.59
N PHE A 141 -3.07 4.72 0.76
CA PHE A 141 -2.39 5.41 -0.34
C PHE A 141 -2.47 6.92 -0.16
N ASP A 142 -1.32 7.60 -0.29
CA ASP A 142 -1.29 9.05 -0.48
C ASP A 142 -1.75 9.39 -1.89
N ILE A 143 -2.71 10.30 -2.00
CA ILE A 143 -3.28 10.69 -3.29
C ILE A 143 -3.32 12.21 -3.45
N LYS A 144 -3.60 12.67 -4.64
CA LYS A 144 -3.91 14.05 -4.97
C LYS A 144 -5.17 14.14 -5.80
N ASN A 145 -6.05 15.10 -5.46
CA ASN A 145 -7.35 15.32 -6.08
C ASN A 145 -8.39 14.24 -5.73
N MET A 146 -8.88 14.30 -4.49
CA MET A 146 -9.87 13.37 -3.93
C MET A 146 -11.14 13.28 -4.80
N LYS A 147 -11.59 14.40 -5.39
CA LYS A 147 -12.78 14.41 -6.26
C LYS A 147 -12.59 13.55 -7.52
N ALA A 148 -11.44 13.66 -8.18
CA ALA A 148 -11.16 12.83 -9.35
C ALA A 148 -11.04 11.34 -8.99
N LEU A 149 -10.53 11.05 -7.80
CA LEU A 149 -10.49 9.69 -7.27
C LEU A 149 -11.90 9.15 -7.01
N GLU A 150 -12.78 9.94 -6.40
CA GLU A 150 -14.19 9.58 -6.18
C GLU A 150 -14.89 9.19 -7.49
N GLU A 151 -14.75 10.04 -8.51
CA GLU A 151 -15.31 9.78 -9.84
C GLU A 151 -14.77 8.47 -10.45
N ALA A 152 -13.48 8.20 -10.30
CA ALA A 152 -12.85 6.96 -10.75
C ALA A 152 -13.36 5.73 -9.98
N CYS A 153 -13.49 5.83 -8.68
CA CYS A 153 -14.02 4.77 -7.81
C CYS A 153 -15.48 4.43 -8.14
N VAL A 154 -16.33 5.46 -8.31
CA VAL A 154 -17.73 5.28 -8.71
C VAL A 154 -17.83 4.58 -10.06
N LYS A 155 -17.02 5.02 -11.06
CA LYS A 155 -16.98 4.39 -12.38
C LYS A 155 -16.50 2.94 -12.34
N ALA A 156 -15.63 2.60 -11.40
CA ALA A 156 -15.17 1.23 -11.17
C ALA A 156 -16.15 0.37 -10.37
N GLY A 157 -17.29 0.92 -9.93
CA GLY A 157 -18.28 0.23 -9.11
C GLY A 157 -17.87 0.06 -7.63
N GLN A 158 -16.89 0.82 -7.17
CA GLN A 158 -16.37 0.81 -5.79
C GLN A 158 -16.45 2.23 -5.19
N PRO A 159 -17.65 2.74 -4.89
CA PRO A 159 -17.81 4.07 -4.30
C PRO A 159 -17.17 4.15 -2.92
N PHE A 160 -16.94 5.36 -2.42
CA PHE A 160 -16.48 5.56 -1.05
C PHE A 160 -17.45 4.95 -0.05
N THR A 161 -16.93 4.13 0.85
CA THR A 161 -17.70 3.53 1.96
C THR A 161 -17.62 4.39 3.22
N VAL A 162 -16.54 5.16 3.36
CA VAL A 162 -16.35 6.17 4.41
C VAL A 162 -15.73 7.40 3.78
N ASP A 163 -16.21 8.58 4.18
CA ASP A 163 -15.65 9.88 3.83
C ASP A 163 -15.50 10.73 5.09
N GLY A 164 -14.27 11.01 5.49
CA GLY A 164 -13.93 11.85 6.63
C GLY A 164 -14.10 13.35 6.38
N GLY A 165 -14.42 13.72 5.13
CA GLY A 165 -14.59 15.12 4.72
C GLY A 165 -13.28 15.90 4.58
N ALA A 166 -13.40 17.06 3.93
CA ALA A 166 -12.25 17.89 3.56
C ALA A 166 -11.59 18.64 4.73
N GLY A 167 -12.19 18.63 5.90
CA GLY A 167 -11.74 19.36 7.10
C GLY A 167 -11.09 18.49 8.16
N PHE A 168 -10.73 17.25 7.84
CA PHE A 168 -10.14 16.36 8.81
C PHE A 168 -8.75 16.86 9.25
N GLU A 169 -8.61 17.05 10.56
CA GLU A 169 -7.36 17.47 11.20
C GLU A 169 -6.76 16.29 11.98
N MET A 170 -5.57 15.87 11.60
CA MET A 170 -4.75 14.92 12.36
C MET A 170 -3.73 15.71 13.20
N GLY A 171 -4.15 16.24 14.32
CA GLY A 171 -3.32 17.12 15.12
C GLY A 171 -2.89 18.35 14.33
N GLU A 172 -1.60 18.44 13.98
CA GLU A 172 -1.04 19.57 13.23
C GLU A 172 -1.03 19.38 11.70
N ALA A 173 -1.35 18.20 11.22
CA ALA A 173 -1.57 17.92 9.80
C ALA A 173 -3.05 18.11 9.46
N ALA A 174 -3.33 18.57 8.25
CA ALA A 174 -4.70 18.66 7.73
C ALA A 174 -4.77 17.86 6.44
N GLY A 175 -5.87 17.13 6.25
CA GLY A 175 -6.06 16.27 5.12
C GLY A 175 -7.51 16.00 4.80
N HIS A 176 -7.70 15.02 3.93
CA HIS A 176 -8.96 14.38 3.62
C HIS A 176 -8.69 12.89 3.52
N PHE A 177 -9.45 12.07 4.21
CA PHE A 177 -9.33 10.62 4.09
C PHE A 177 -10.65 10.00 3.67
N THR A 178 -10.55 8.91 2.94
CA THR A 178 -11.71 8.13 2.50
C THR A 178 -11.35 6.65 2.46
N TYR A 179 -12.36 5.79 2.45
CA TYR A 179 -12.19 4.34 2.27
C TYR A 179 -13.05 3.84 1.13
N ILE A 180 -12.53 2.84 0.43
CA ILE A 180 -13.30 1.92 -0.40
C ILE A 180 -13.10 0.50 0.10
N GLU A 181 -13.95 -0.42 -0.35
CA GLU A 181 -13.69 -1.85 -0.25
C GLU A 181 -13.45 -2.40 -1.66
N ASP A 182 -12.51 -3.34 -1.82
CA ASP A 182 -12.46 -4.13 -3.05
C ASP A 182 -13.62 -5.15 -3.09
N ALA A 183 -13.69 -5.94 -4.17
CA ALA A 183 -14.75 -6.93 -4.35
C ALA A 183 -14.81 -8.01 -3.24
N ASP A 184 -13.72 -8.21 -2.51
CA ASP A 184 -13.59 -9.19 -1.43
C ASP A 184 -13.67 -8.55 -0.03
N GLY A 185 -13.83 -7.23 0.04
CA GLY A 185 -13.97 -6.46 1.28
C GLY A 185 -12.64 -6.08 1.90
N THR A 186 -11.55 -6.05 1.12
CA THR A 186 -10.28 -5.45 1.55
C THR A 186 -10.47 -3.94 1.66
N LEU A 187 -10.21 -3.39 2.85
CA LEU A 187 -10.29 -1.96 3.09
C LEU A 187 -9.08 -1.25 2.43
N ILE A 188 -9.38 -0.23 1.65
CA ILE A 188 -8.37 0.62 1.00
C ILE A 188 -8.64 2.06 1.40
N GLU A 189 -7.69 2.65 2.12
CA GLU A 189 -7.73 4.03 2.54
C GLU A 189 -7.02 4.92 1.53
N PHE A 190 -7.57 6.11 1.32
CA PHE A 190 -6.92 7.19 0.58
C PHE A 190 -6.78 8.41 1.47
N VAL A 191 -5.60 8.98 1.48
CA VAL A 191 -5.30 10.21 2.23
C VAL A 191 -4.79 11.28 1.29
N GLU A 192 -5.47 12.42 1.24
CA GLU A 192 -4.96 13.61 0.58
C GLU A 192 -4.38 14.57 1.61
N THR A 193 -3.05 14.61 1.71
CA THR A 193 -2.36 15.52 2.63
C THR A 193 -2.39 16.94 2.09
N LYS A 194 -2.98 17.87 2.83
CA LYS A 194 -3.10 19.30 2.48
C LYS A 194 -2.05 20.18 3.14
N LYS A 195 -1.63 19.81 4.36
CA LYS A 195 -0.66 20.55 5.17
C LYS A 195 0.30 19.58 5.83
N LEU A 196 1.59 19.84 5.70
CA LEU A 196 2.65 18.98 6.22
C LEU A 196 3.49 19.75 7.26
N PRO A 197 3.62 19.29 8.50
CA PRO A 197 4.59 19.82 9.44
C PRO A 197 6.02 19.39 9.06
N VAL A 198 6.90 20.33 8.74
CA VAL A 198 8.31 20.05 8.39
C VAL A 198 9.19 20.10 9.63
N VAL A 199 9.07 21.17 10.43
CA VAL A 199 9.75 21.32 11.73
C VAL A 199 8.76 21.87 12.74
N LYS A 200 8.12 20.99 13.49
CA LYS A 200 7.07 21.32 14.46
C LYS A 200 7.53 22.35 15.51
N LYS A 201 8.76 22.20 16.02
CA LYS A 201 9.32 23.05 17.09
C LYS A 201 9.35 24.53 16.77
N ILE A 202 9.44 24.89 15.50
CA ILE A 202 9.49 26.29 15.03
C ILE A 202 8.25 26.69 14.22
N GLY A 203 7.21 25.84 14.22
CA GLY A 203 5.96 26.12 13.50
C GLY A 203 6.12 26.15 11.98
N TRP A 204 7.12 25.45 11.42
CA TRP A 204 7.31 25.42 9.99
C TRP A 204 6.45 24.35 9.33
N TYR A 205 5.45 24.81 8.58
CA TYR A 205 4.50 23.98 7.84
C TYR A 205 4.60 24.27 6.34
N LEU A 206 4.34 23.24 5.54
CA LEU A 206 4.25 23.33 4.10
C LEU A 206 2.80 23.11 3.66
N ASP A 207 2.23 24.08 2.94
CA ASP A 207 0.92 23.95 2.30
C ASP A 207 1.08 23.23 0.95
N LEU A 208 0.45 22.08 0.80
CA LEU A 208 0.52 21.25 -0.41
C LEU A 208 -0.62 21.53 -1.40
N ARG A 209 -1.65 22.30 -1.01
CA ARG A 209 -2.85 22.55 -1.83
C ARG A 209 -2.54 23.27 -3.13
N LYS A 210 -1.59 24.19 -3.10
CA LYS A 210 -1.20 25.05 -4.24
C LYS A 210 0.00 24.49 -5.03
N ARG A 211 0.53 23.34 -4.65
CA ARG A 211 1.66 22.73 -5.36
C ARG A 211 1.19 21.99 -6.60
N ASP A 212 2.06 21.95 -7.60
CA ASP A 212 1.89 21.08 -8.77
C ASP A 212 1.73 19.63 -8.30
N PRO A 213 0.61 18.98 -8.62
CA PRO A 213 0.30 17.63 -8.14
C PRO A 213 1.30 16.58 -8.65
N LYS A 214 2.04 16.86 -9.72
CA LYS A 214 3.02 15.93 -10.30
C LYS A 214 4.42 16.08 -9.74
N LYS A 215 4.74 17.24 -9.14
CA LYS A 215 6.09 17.53 -8.67
C LYS A 215 6.36 17.01 -7.26
N PRO A 216 7.41 16.21 -7.07
CA PRO A 216 7.79 15.74 -5.75
C PRO A 216 8.28 16.89 -4.87
N LEU A 217 8.25 16.67 -3.56
CA LEU A 217 8.94 17.53 -2.61
C LEU A 217 10.46 17.42 -2.81
N PRO A 218 11.18 18.54 -2.65
CA PRO A 218 12.64 18.50 -2.67
C PRO A 218 13.21 17.49 -1.67
N ASN A 219 14.25 16.79 -2.04
CA ASN A 219 14.86 15.73 -1.20
C ASN A 219 15.26 16.23 0.20
N PHE A 220 15.66 17.50 0.34
CA PHE A 220 16.01 18.02 1.66
C PHE A 220 14.78 18.12 2.59
N ILE A 221 13.58 18.41 2.05
CA ILE A 221 12.34 18.44 2.82
C ILE A 221 11.95 17.01 3.22
N LEU A 222 11.98 16.05 2.28
CA LEU A 222 11.70 14.64 2.57
C LEU A 222 12.66 14.12 3.66
N LYS A 223 13.95 14.44 3.56
CA LYS A 223 14.94 14.08 4.58
C LYS A 223 14.70 14.76 5.94
N ALA A 224 14.13 15.97 5.94
CA ALA A 224 13.82 16.69 7.18
C ALA A 224 12.67 16.06 7.96
N LEU A 225 11.81 15.24 7.35
CA LEU A 225 10.75 14.51 8.04
C LEU A 225 11.29 13.59 9.16
N LYS A 226 12.54 13.14 9.07
CA LYS A 226 13.21 12.38 10.15
C LYS A 226 13.24 13.12 11.50
N PHE A 227 13.21 14.45 11.50
CA PHE A 227 13.19 15.25 12.73
C PHE A 227 11.83 15.26 13.43
N SER A 228 10.78 14.81 12.75
CA SER A 228 9.44 14.59 13.31
C SER A 228 9.23 13.16 13.83
N ARG A 229 10.26 12.32 13.80
CA ARG A 229 10.19 10.96 14.34
C ARG A 229 9.83 11.02 15.83
N VAL A 230 8.86 10.21 16.24
CA VAL A 230 8.58 9.96 17.65
C VAL A 230 9.82 9.29 18.25
N LYS A 231 10.28 9.81 19.38
CA LYS A 231 11.34 9.19 20.17
C LYS A 231 10.67 8.32 21.23
N ASP A 232 11.09 7.11 21.32
CA ASP A 232 10.75 6.19 22.41
C ASP A 232 11.27 6.73 23.74
#